data_32831b017908eae6ebafedcaf8b8ab3b
#
_entry.id   32831b017908eae6ebafedcaf8b8ab3b
#
_cell.length_a   1.000
_cell.length_b   1.000
_cell.length_c   1.000
_cell.angle_alpha   90.00
_cell.angle_beta   90.00
_cell.angle_gamma   90.00
#
_symmetry.space_group_name_H-M   'P 1'
#
loop_
_entity.id
_entity.type
_entity.pdbx_description
1 polymer ?
#
loop_
_entity_poly.entity_id
_entity_poly.type
_entity_poly.pdbx_seq_one_letter_code
_entity_poly.pdbx_strand_id
1 'polypeptide(L)'
;RVFHLGCLLSDDFSPEVVEYLSTKGRISIDAQGYLREVRGEKVFAIDWADKRKILANTDIIKVNEHEMEVITGLTDPRQAALQLAEWGVKEVCVTLGSEGSIILAEGKFYDIPAYKPKEIVDATGCGDTYSAGYLWCRAQGMGYDESGRFAAAMCTLKLEHTGPFDRTIDDVKRVMK
;
A
#
# COMPACT_ATOMS: atom_id res chain seq x y z
N ARG A 1 -2.53 -0.98 18.02
CA ARG A 1 -2.17 0.32 17.41
C ARG A 1 -1.41 0.08 16.13
N VAL A 2 -1.71 0.86 15.08
CA VAL A 2 -1.00 0.86 13.80
C VAL A 2 -0.50 2.29 13.56
N PHE A 3 0.75 2.44 13.15
CA PHE A 3 1.33 3.67 12.64
C PHE A 3 1.45 3.54 11.13
N HIS A 4 0.74 4.37 10.40
CA HIS A 4 0.84 4.42 8.94
C HIS A 4 1.77 5.56 8.54
N LEU A 5 2.84 5.22 7.85
CA LEU A 5 3.86 6.14 7.36
C LEU A 5 3.61 6.42 5.87
N GLY A 6 2.76 7.40 5.61
CA GLY A 6 2.47 7.93 4.27
C GLY A 6 3.44 9.06 3.94
N CYS A 7 4.72 8.73 3.78
CA CYS A 7 5.75 9.72 3.51
C CYS A 7 5.60 10.33 2.11
N LEU A 8 5.99 11.60 1.99
CA LEU A 8 6.04 12.32 0.72
C LEU A 8 7.44 12.25 0.11
N LEU A 9 8.48 12.19 0.95
CA LEU A 9 9.88 12.20 0.58
C LEU A 9 10.67 11.13 1.35
N SER A 10 11.83 10.77 0.81
CA SER A 10 12.67 9.67 1.32
C SER A 10 13.25 9.91 2.71
N ASP A 11 13.30 11.15 3.17
CA ASP A 11 13.86 11.58 4.45
C ASP A 11 12.81 11.94 5.52
N ASP A 12 11.52 11.77 5.23
CA ASP A 12 10.44 12.05 6.19
C ASP A 12 10.52 11.16 7.44
N PHE A 13 10.90 9.89 7.30
CA PHE A 13 11.05 8.96 8.41
C PHE A 13 12.38 8.19 8.29
N SER A 14 13.30 8.47 9.21
CA SER A 14 14.57 7.74 9.27
C SER A 14 14.39 6.31 9.78
N PRO A 15 15.37 5.41 9.53
CA PRO A 15 15.35 4.04 10.08
C PRO A 15 15.15 3.99 11.59
N GLU A 16 15.78 4.90 12.34
CA GLU A 16 15.71 4.96 13.80
C GLU A 16 14.32 5.34 14.30
N VAL A 17 13.61 6.23 13.57
CA VAL A 17 12.21 6.58 13.88
C VAL A 17 11.31 5.40 13.65
N VAL A 18 11.47 4.68 12.54
CA VAL A 18 10.67 3.48 12.23
C VAL A 18 10.93 2.37 13.26
N GLU A 19 12.19 2.11 13.62
CA GLU A 19 12.56 1.16 14.65
C GLU A 19 11.93 1.54 16.01
N TYR A 20 12.02 2.81 16.42
CA TYR A 20 11.37 3.25 17.65
C TYR A 20 9.85 3.05 17.64
N LEU A 21 9.17 3.44 16.53
CA LEU A 21 7.73 3.28 16.41
C LEU A 21 7.31 1.80 16.40
N SER A 22 8.11 0.91 15.83
CA SER A 22 7.85 -0.54 15.82
C SER A 22 7.77 -1.14 17.22
N THR A 23 8.45 -0.54 18.21
CA THR A 23 8.34 -0.93 19.64
C THR A 23 7.00 -0.51 20.29
N LYS A 24 6.25 0.37 19.63
CA LYS A 24 4.98 0.95 20.16
C LYS A 24 3.74 0.42 19.47
N GLY A 25 3.88 -0.21 18.31
CA GLY A 25 2.78 -0.77 17.55
C GLY A 25 3.23 -1.29 16.20
N ARG A 26 2.28 -1.70 15.38
CA ARG A 26 2.53 -2.20 14.02
C ARG A 26 2.86 -1.02 13.09
N ILE A 27 3.78 -1.23 12.18
CA ILE A 27 4.19 -0.26 11.16
C ILE A 27 3.56 -0.61 9.82
N SER A 28 2.89 0.35 9.21
CA SER A 28 2.42 0.28 7.83
C SER A 28 3.09 1.38 7.01
N ILE A 29 3.55 1.03 5.81
CA ILE A 29 4.26 1.95 4.91
C ILE A 29 3.56 1.99 3.55
N ASP A 30 3.34 3.22 3.01
CA ASP A 30 3.21 3.46 1.59
C ASP A 30 4.61 3.80 1.05
N ALA A 31 5.11 3.00 0.11
CA ALA A 31 6.50 3.10 -0.33
C ALA A 31 6.79 4.32 -1.21
N GLN A 32 5.77 4.97 -1.76
CA GLN A 32 5.90 6.03 -2.76
C GLN A 32 6.86 7.15 -2.36
N GLY A 33 6.76 7.66 -1.13
CA GLY A 33 7.59 8.76 -0.65
C GLY A 33 9.07 8.39 -0.56
N TYR A 34 9.37 7.17 -0.12
CA TYR A 34 10.76 6.70 -0.03
C TYR A 34 11.50 6.62 -1.37
N LEU A 35 10.76 6.64 -2.47
CA LEU A 35 11.30 6.62 -3.83
C LEU A 35 11.39 8.03 -4.46
N ARG A 36 11.26 9.08 -3.64
CA ARG A 36 11.23 10.48 -4.09
C ARG A 36 12.22 11.36 -3.33
N GLU A 37 12.88 12.22 -4.05
CA GLU A 37 13.77 13.27 -3.52
C GLU A 37 13.47 14.62 -4.17
N VAL A 38 13.52 15.69 -3.40
CA VAL A 38 13.42 17.06 -3.92
C VAL A 38 14.81 17.65 -4.09
N ARG A 39 15.12 18.12 -5.30
CA ARG A 39 16.31 18.90 -5.61
C ARG A 39 15.91 20.23 -6.24
N GLY A 40 16.04 21.31 -5.47
CA GLY A 40 15.50 22.61 -5.84
C GLY A 40 13.96 22.57 -5.86
N GLU A 41 13.34 22.88 -6.99
CA GLU A 41 11.87 22.87 -7.17
C GLU A 41 11.35 21.61 -7.87
N LYS A 42 12.18 20.58 -8.05
CA LYS A 42 11.82 19.36 -8.81
C LYS A 42 11.90 18.12 -7.94
N VAL A 43 10.94 17.20 -8.19
CA VAL A 43 10.92 15.87 -7.59
C VAL A 43 11.62 14.90 -8.53
N PHE A 44 12.53 14.09 -7.98
CA PHE A 44 13.26 13.05 -8.69
C PHE A 44 12.91 11.67 -8.12
N ALA A 45 12.85 10.69 -8.99
CA ALA A 45 12.81 9.28 -8.58
C ALA A 45 14.21 8.86 -8.10
N ILE A 46 14.24 8.15 -6.98
CA ILE A 46 15.48 7.60 -6.41
C ILE A 46 15.26 6.16 -5.96
N ASP A 47 16.35 5.40 -5.77
CA ASP A 47 16.31 4.13 -5.06
C ASP A 47 16.25 4.39 -3.54
N TRP A 48 15.61 3.49 -2.83
CA TRP A 48 15.46 3.54 -1.38
C TRP A 48 16.69 2.93 -0.69
N ALA A 49 17.64 3.76 -0.30
CA ALA A 49 18.93 3.32 0.23
C ALA A 49 18.80 2.48 1.52
N ASP A 50 17.94 2.90 2.46
CA ASP A 50 17.75 2.25 3.76
C ASP A 50 16.63 1.20 3.78
N LYS A 51 16.11 0.78 2.60
CA LYS A 51 14.97 -0.14 2.48
C LYS A 51 15.08 -1.38 3.37
N ARG A 52 16.25 -2.02 3.45
CA ARG A 52 16.43 -3.25 4.25
C ARG A 52 16.27 -3.01 5.76
N LYS A 53 16.77 -1.89 6.26
CA LYS A 53 16.66 -1.54 7.69
C LYS A 53 15.22 -1.19 8.06
N ILE A 54 14.54 -0.43 7.22
CA ILE A 54 13.17 0.02 7.45
C ILE A 54 12.19 -1.15 7.31
N LEU A 55 12.34 -1.96 6.25
CA LEU A 55 11.45 -3.10 6.00
C LEU A 55 11.55 -4.20 7.04
N ALA A 56 12.72 -4.38 7.67
CA ALA A 56 12.89 -5.31 8.80
C ALA A 56 12.00 -4.95 10.02
N ASN A 57 11.57 -3.70 10.14
CA ASN A 57 10.69 -3.20 11.20
C ASN A 57 9.27 -2.89 10.71
N THR A 58 8.90 -3.33 9.50
CA THR A 58 7.63 -3.02 8.86
C THR A 58 6.70 -4.23 8.89
N ASP A 59 5.47 -4.05 9.37
CA ASP A 59 4.47 -5.11 9.37
C ASP A 59 3.70 -5.16 8.04
N ILE A 60 3.35 -4.01 7.49
CA ILE A 60 2.50 -3.90 6.29
C ILE A 60 3.17 -2.95 5.30
N ILE A 61 3.33 -3.37 4.07
CA ILE A 61 3.74 -2.47 2.98
C ILE A 61 2.70 -2.48 1.85
N LYS A 62 2.41 -1.32 1.30
CA LYS A 62 1.70 -1.18 0.02
C LYS A 62 2.67 -0.63 -1.02
N VAL A 63 2.72 -1.29 -2.16
CA VAL A 63 3.46 -0.88 -3.36
C VAL A 63 2.59 -1.04 -4.59
N ASN A 64 2.82 -0.22 -5.62
CA ASN A 64 2.34 -0.50 -6.96
C ASN A 64 3.41 -1.24 -7.79
N GLU A 65 3.09 -1.62 -9.03
CA GLU A 65 3.99 -2.36 -9.92
C GLU A 65 5.35 -1.65 -10.11
N HIS A 66 5.33 -0.34 -10.35
CA HIS A 66 6.55 0.43 -10.55
C HIS A 66 7.39 0.55 -9.28
N GLU A 67 6.75 0.84 -8.16
CA GLU A 67 7.40 0.93 -6.84
C GLU A 67 8.05 -0.41 -6.47
N MET A 68 7.33 -1.51 -6.65
CA MET A 68 7.85 -2.84 -6.36
C MET A 68 9.09 -3.16 -7.23
N GLU A 69 9.06 -2.82 -8.52
CA GLU A 69 10.18 -3.02 -9.44
C GLU A 69 11.40 -2.19 -9.01
N VAL A 70 11.23 -0.92 -8.67
CA VAL A 70 12.32 -0.06 -8.18
C VAL A 70 12.92 -0.61 -6.88
N ILE A 71 12.08 -1.08 -5.95
CA ILE A 71 12.53 -1.56 -4.63
C ILE A 71 13.25 -2.90 -4.74
N THR A 72 12.72 -3.84 -5.52
CA THR A 72 13.17 -5.24 -5.55
C THR A 72 14.03 -5.59 -6.77
N GLY A 73 13.91 -4.83 -7.86
CA GLY A 73 14.48 -5.17 -9.17
C GLY A 73 13.72 -6.28 -9.92
N LEU A 74 12.55 -6.68 -9.41
CA LEU A 74 11.74 -7.77 -9.96
C LEU A 74 10.46 -7.22 -10.60
N THR A 75 10.08 -7.79 -11.75
CA THR A 75 8.86 -7.42 -12.48
C THR A 75 7.69 -8.35 -12.18
N ASP A 76 7.94 -9.57 -11.67
CA ASP A 76 6.89 -10.49 -11.25
C ASP A 76 6.37 -10.11 -9.86
N PRO A 77 5.06 -9.77 -9.70
CA PRO A 77 4.52 -9.30 -8.43
C PRO A 77 4.60 -10.32 -7.29
N ARG A 78 4.51 -11.62 -7.60
CA ARG A 78 4.58 -12.66 -6.56
C ARG A 78 6.01 -12.85 -6.08
N GLN A 79 6.99 -12.84 -6.99
CA GLN A 79 8.41 -12.92 -6.62
C GLN A 79 8.84 -11.68 -5.84
N ALA A 80 8.40 -10.49 -6.24
CA ALA A 80 8.67 -9.25 -5.52
C ALA A 80 8.05 -9.27 -4.10
N ALA A 81 6.81 -9.74 -3.97
CA ALA A 81 6.17 -9.87 -2.66
C ALA A 81 6.91 -10.85 -1.74
N LEU A 82 7.37 -11.99 -2.27
CA LEU A 82 8.18 -12.95 -1.51
C LEU A 82 9.49 -12.31 -1.03
N GLN A 83 10.16 -11.55 -1.90
CA GLN A 83 11.39 -10.86 -1.52
C GLN A 83 11.18 -9.81 -0.43
N LEU A 84 10.08 -9.03 -0.51
CA LEU A 84 9.72 -8.07 0.53
C LEU A 84 9.43 -8.77 1.87
N ALA A 85 8.77 -9.93 1.83
CA ALA A 85 8.53 -10.75 3.02
C ALA A 85 9.83 -11.32 3.60
N GLU A 86 10.78 -11.76 2.77
CA GLU A 86 12.12 -12.16 3.22
C GLU A 86 12.89 -11.02 3.89
N TRP A 87 12.60 -9.78 3.54
CA TRP A 87 13.19 -8.59 4.17
C TRP A 87 12.52 -8.19 5.48
N GLY A 88 11.50 -8.94 5.92
CA GLY A 88 10.88 -8.81 7.24
C GLY A 88 9.42 -8.36 7.22
N VAL A 89 8.86 -7.98 6.07
CA VAL A 89 7.47 -7.52 5.98
C VAL A 89 6.49 -8.68 6.18
N LYS A 90 5.47 -8.48 7.01
CA LYS A 90 4.48 -9.54 7.34
C LYS A 90 3.28 -9.57 6.39
N GLU A 91 2.83 -8.41 5.91
CA GLU A 91 1.73 -8.25 4.97
C GLU A 91 2.20 -7.38 3.79
N VAL A 92 2.29 -7.94 2.59
CA VAL A 92 2.70 -7.23 1.38
C VAL A 92 1.51 -7.07 0.46
N CYS A 93 1.12 -5.83 0.18
CA CYS A 93 0.05 -5.48 -0.77
C CYS A 93 0.68 -4.91 -2.04
N VAL A 94 0.55 -5.61 -3.16
CA VAL A 94 0.98 -5.14 -4.49
C VAL A 94 -0.26 -4.79 -5.29
N THR A 95 -0.43 -3.50 -5.63
CA THR A 95 -1.55 -3.03 -6.45
C THR A 95 -1.18 -3.05 -7.93
N LEU A 96 -2.06 -3.58 -8.78
CA LEU A 96 -1.86 -3.88 -10.20
C LEU A 96 -2.86 -3.12 -11.09
N GLY A 97 -3.28 -1.94 -10.66
CA GLY A 97 -4.25 -1.11 -11.40
C GLY A 97 -5.55 -1.83 -11.70
N SER A 98 -5.91 -1.93 -12.97
CA SER A 98 -7.14 -2.59 -13.43
C SER A 98 -7.14 -4.12 -13.25
N GLU A 99 -6.01 -4.73 -12.96
CA GLU A 99 -5.89 -6.16 -12.70
C GLU A 99 -6.15 -6.53 -11.23
N GLY A 100 -6.33 -5.52 -10.37
CA GLY A 100 -6.62 -5.72 -8.96
C GLY A 100 -5.39 -5.59 -8.08
N SER A 101 -5.20 -6.51 -7.14
CA SER A 101 -4.02 -6.53 -6.27
C SER A 101 -3.73 -7.94 -5.77
N ILE A 102 -2.50 -8.14 -5.31
CA ILE A 102 -2.05 -9.37 -4.65
C ILE A 102 -1.68 -9.02 -3.22
N ILE A 103 -2.10 -9.83 -2.27
CA ILE A 103 -1.67 -9.73 -0.88
C ILE A 103 -0.91 -11.00 -0.53
N LEU A 104 0.31 -10.85 -0.02
CA LEU A 104 1.06 -11.94 0.61
C LEU A 104 1.03 -11.73 2.13
N ALA A 105 0.49 -12.71 2.85
CA ALA A 105 0.47 -12.72 4.31
C ALA A 105 0.51 -14.15 4.84
N GLU A 106 1.26 -14.39 5.91
CA GLU A 106 1.41 -15.72 6.52
C GLU A 106 1.81 -16.82 5.51
N GLY A 107 2.66 -16.46 4.53
CA GLY A 107 3.13 -17.37 3.47
C GLY A 107 2.07 -17.72 2.42
N LYS A 108 0.92 -17.05 2.40
CA LYS A 108 -0.22 -17.28 1.52
C LYS A 108 -0.48 -16.09 0.61
N PHE A 109 -0.77 -16.37 -0.65
CA PHE A 109 -1.23 -15.34 -1.59
C PHE A 109 -2.75 -15.26 -1.63
N TYR A 110 -3.24 -14.02 -1.68
CA TYR A 110 -4.65 -13.67 -1.89
C TYR A 110 -4.74 -12.79 -3.13
N ASP A 111 -5.44 -13.27 -4.15
CA ASP A 111 -5.70 -12.54 -5.39
C ASP A 111 -6.98 -11.73 -5.24
N ILE A 112 -6.84 -10.42 -5.27
CA ILE A 112 -7.93 -9.47 -5.05
C ILE A 112 -8.36 -8.90 -6.41
N PRO A 113 -9.61 -9.09 -6.85
CA PRO A 113 -10.08 -8.56 -8.12
C PRO A 113 -10.20 -7.03 -8.07
N ALA A 114 -10.00 -6.37 -9.21
CA ALA A 114 -10.48 -5.01 -9.38
C ALA A 114 -12.00 -5.04 -9.62
N TYR A 115 -12.70 -4.04 -9.07
CA TYR A 115 -14.10 -3.80 -9.43
C TYR A 115 -14.17 -2.75 -10.53
N LYS A 116 -15.18 -2.87 -11.40
CA LYS A 116 -15.33 -1.95 -12.54
C LYS A 116 -15.99 -0.65 -12.08
N PRO A 117 -15.32 0.51 -12.20
CA PRO A 117 -15.94 1.80 -11.95
C PRO A 117 -16.98 2.11 -13.05
N LYS A 118 -17.95 2.98 -12.75
CA LYS A 118 -18.91 3.49 -13.74
C LYS A 118 -18.19 4.35 -14.78
N GLU A 119 -17.27 5.18 -14.32
CA GLU A 119 -16.38 6.01 -15.13
C GLU A 119 -15.07 6.24 -14.38
N ILE A 120 -14.00 6.56 -15.09
CA ILE A 120 -12.71 6.93 -14.49
C ILE A 120 -12.57 8.45 -14.64
N VAL A 121 -12.71 9.16 -13.53
CA VAL A 121 -12.60 10.62 -13.46
C VAL A 121 -11.21 11.04 -12.97
N ASP A 122 -10.74 10.44 -11.86
CA ASP A 122 -9.46 10.81 -11.26
C ASP A 122 -8.88 9.65 -10.43
N ALA A 123 -7.66 9.23 -10.77
CA ALA A 123 -6.93 8.18 -10.07
C ALA A 123 -6.06 8.70 -8.91
N THR A 124 -5.97 10.02 -8.73
CA THR A 124 -5.17 10.62 -7.65
C THR A 124 -5.68 10.17 -6.28
N GLY A 125 -4.77 9.69 -5.42
CA GLY A 125 -5.13 9.22 -4.08
C GLY A 125 -5.74 7.82 -4.01
N CYS A 126 -5.78 7.06 -5.12
CA CYS A 126 -6.23 5.65 -5.06
C CYS A 126 -5.32 4.80 -4.18
N GLY A 127 -3.99 5.04 -4.19
CA GLY A 127 -3.04 4.34 -3.31
C GLY A 127 -3.34 4.58 -1.84
N ASP A 128 -3.53 5.85 -1.45
CA ASP A 128 -3.90 6.23 -0.07
C ASP A 128 -5.25 5.64 0.33
N THR A 129 -6.22 5.66 -0.59
CA THR A 129 -7.55 5.08 -0.38
C THR A 129 -7.47 3.56 -0.17
N TYR A 130 -6.62 2.86 -0.95
CA TYR A 130 -6.37 1.43 -0.76
C TYR A 130 -5.78 1.16 0.63
N SER A 131 -4.72 1.88 0.99
CA SER A 131 -4.07 1.76 2.29
C SER A 131 -5.05 2.01 3.43
N ALA A 132 -5.85 3.08 3.35
CA ALA A 132 -6.83 3.42 4.37
C ALA A 132 -7.88 2.31 4.55
N GLY A 133 -8.46 1.81 3.46
CA GLY A 133 -9.46 0.74 3.47
C GLY A 133 -8.90 -0.56 4.03
N TYR A 134 -7.72 -0.97 3.55
CA TYR A 134 -7.05 -2.17 4.02
C TYR A 134 -6.76 -2.10 5.53
N LEU A 135 -6.13 -1.02 5.98
CA LEU A 135 -5.76 -0.83 7.39
C LEU A 135 -6.98 -0.75 8.31
N TRP A 136 -8.05 -0.09 7.85
CA TRP A 136 -9.29 -0.03 8.62
C TRP A 136 -9.87 -1.43 8.85
N CYS A 137 -9.96 -2.25 7.79
CA CYS A 137 -10.44 -3.63 7.90
C CYS A 137 -9.54 -4.48 8.81
N ARG A 138 -8.20 -4.38 8.64
CA ARG A 138 -7.25 -5.13 9.47
C ARG A 138 -7.32 -4.71 10.95
N ALA A 139 -7.61 -3.43 11.23
CA ALA A 139 -7.83 -2.94 12.59
C ALA A 139 -9.14 -3.48 13.23
N GLN A 140 -10.13 -3.83 12.40
CA GLN A 140 -11.36 -4.52 12.83
C GLN A 140 -11.20 -6.05 12.96
N GLY A 141 -10.02 -6.60 12.66
CA GLY A 141 -9.77 -8.04 12.70
C GLY A 141 -10.26 -8.83 11.50
N MET A 142 -10.63 -8.15 10.41
CA MET A 142 -11.05 -8.80 9.15
C MET A 142 -9.89 -9.58 8.51
N GLY A 143 -10.22 -10.64 7.78
CA GLY A 143 -9.25 -11.46 7.04
C GLY A 143 -8.56 -10.69 5.91
N TYR A 144 -7.45 -11.24 5.40
CA TYR A 144 -6.64 -10.59 4.36
C TYR A 144 -7.40 -10.40 3.05
N ASP A 145 -8.12 -11.45 2.57
CA ASP A 145 -8.94 -11.38 1.35
C ASP A 145 -10.06 -10.33 1.48
N GLU A 146 -10.80 -10.36 2.56
CA GLU A 146 -11.90 -9.42 2.81
C GLU A 146 -11.38 -7.98 2.89
N SER A 147 -10.26 -7.77 3.57
CA SER A 147 -9.62 -6.44 3.69
C SER A 147 -9.16 -5.92 2.33
N GLY A 148 -8.57 -6.78 1.50
CA GLY A 148 -8.16 -6.41 0.15
C GLY A 148 -9.34 -6.08 -0.76
N ARG A 149 -10.41 -6.87 -0.73
CA ARG A 149 -11.65 -6.62 -1.50
C ARG A 149 -12.30 -5.30 -1.10
N PHE A 150 -12.36 -5.01 0.20
CA PHE A 150 -12.89 -3.76 0.70
C PHE A 150 -12.05 -2.56 0.21
N ALA A 151 -10.71 -2.65 0.29
CA ALA A 151 -9.81 -1.63 -0.21
C ALA A 151 -9.96 -1.41 -1.74
N ALA A 152 -10.06 -2.49 -2.52
CA ALA A 152 -10.29 -2.43 -3.97
C ALA A 152 -11.63 -1.76 -4.31
N ALA A 153 -12.70 -2.08 -3.56
CA ALA A 153 -14.01 -1.45 -3.75
C ALA A 153 -13.99 0.05 -3.39
N MET A 154 -13.25 0.46 -2.36
CA MET A 154 -13.02 1.88 -2.05
C MET A 154 -12.32 2.58 -3.21
N CYS A 155 -11.25 1.99 -3.78
CA CYS A 155 -10.56 2.55 -4.94
C CYS A 155 -11.47 2.71 -6.15
N THR A 156 -12.35 1.74 -6.40
CA THR A 156 -13.34 1.82 -7.48
C THR A 156 -14.23 3.05 -7.33
N LEU A 157 -14.76 3.29 -6.13
CA LEU A 157 -15.57 4.47 -5.86
C LEU A 157 -14.76 5.77 -5.90
N LYS A 158 -13.47 5.72 -5.49
CA LYS A 158 -12.57 6.88 -5.56
C LYS A 158 -12.29 7.31 -7.01
N LEU A 159 -12.15 6.36 -7.93
CA LEU A 159 -11.94 6.62 -9.35
C LEU A 159 -13.09 7.43 -9.99
N GLU A 160 -14.31 7.36 -9.46
CA GLU A 160 -15.51 7.97 -10.01
C GLU A 160 -15.66 9.48 -9.73
N HIS A 161 -14.74 10.09 -8.96
CA HIS A 161 -14.77 11.53 -8.65
C HIS A 161 -13.41 12.07 -8.22
N THR A 162 -13.28 13.40 -8.30
CA THR A 162 -12.09 14.14 -7.80
C THR A 162 -12.15 14.35 -6.28
N GLY A 163 -11.00 14.63 -5.68
CA GLY A 163 -10.91 14.93 -4.24
C GLY A 163 -10.77 13.67 -3.37
N PRO A 164 -10.78 13.81 -2.04
CA PRO A 164 -10.64 12.69 -1.12
C PRO A 164 -11.84 11.74 -1.18
N PHE A 165 -11.67 10.51 -0.67
CA PHE A 165 -12.75 9.53 -0.55
C PHE A 165 -13.84 10.03 0.40
N ASP A 166 -15.11 10.04 -0.06
CA ASP A 166 -16.26 10.61 0.64
C ASP A 166 -17.49 9.67 0.72
N ARG A 167 -17.30 8.38 0.39
CA ARG A 167 -18.38 7.39 0.38
C ARG A 167 -18.52 6.65 1.72
N THR A 168 -19.70 6.06 1.93
CA THR A 168 -20.01 5.29 3.13
C THR A 168 -19.56 3.83 3.03
N ILE A 169 -19.46 3.14 4.16
CA ILE A 169 -19.20 1.69 4.23
C ILE A 169 -20.26 0.90 3.43
N ASP A 170 -21.52 1.34 3.44
CA ASP A 170 -22.59 0.67 2.69
C ASP A 170 -22.44 0.84 1.19
N ASP A 171 -21.89 1.98 0.73
CA ASP A 171 -21.53 2.18 -0.68
C ASP A 171 -20.44 1.18 -1.10
N VAL A 172 -19.40 1.04 -0.29
CA VAL A 172 -18.30 0.09 -0.53
C VAL A 172 -18.83 -1.33 -0.59
N LYS A 173 -19.64 -1.76 0.39
CA LYS A 173 -20.25 -3.08 0.42
C LYS A 173 -21.16 -3.37 -0.78
N ARG A 174 -21.76 -2.36 -1.39
CA ARG A 174 -22.55 -2.52 -2.62
C ARG A 174 -21.67 -2.83 -3.83
N VAL A 175 -20.47 -2.28 -3.91
CA VAL A 175 -19.50 -2.58 -4.97
C VAL A 175 -18.96 -4.00 -4.85
N MET A 176 -18.83 -4.53 -3.63
CA MET A 176 -18.29 -5.88 -3.36
C MET A 176 -19.27 -7.02 -3.71
N LYS A 177 -20.56 -6.72 -3.96
CA LYS A 177 -21.60 -7.71 -4.32
C LYS A 177 -21.57 -8.02 -5.81
#